data_9be70e5ea9c499af60ca72216b7479a6
#
_entry.id   9be70e5ea9c499af60ca72216b7479a6
#
_cell.length_a   1.000
_cell.length_b   1.000
_cell.length_c   1.000
_cell.angle_alpha   90.00
_cell.angle_beta   90.00
_cell.angle_gamma   90.00
#
_symmetry.space_group_name_H-M   'P 1'
#
loop_
_entity.id
_entity.type
_entity.pdbx_description
1 polymer ?
#
loop_
_entity_poly.entity_id
_entity_poly.type
_entity_poly.pdbx_seq_one_letter_code
_entity_poly.pdbx_strand_id
1 'polypeptide(L)'
;MEDLRAVLVDLAVEVERVAGRLRSLSQARLTAPVPGHASRAEAARSTAQALADAAAVLEAKPEPAADVDATAGASQTAPRPRVLPTLTEFAAGDQVAVTGHDLIAALAAVPDGEVEPDIGKLARHALEELRTLRRLL
;
A
#
# COMPACT_ATOMS: atom_id res chain seq x y z
N MET A 1 -3.91 -22.92 -4.54
CA MET A 1 -4.29 -21.82 -3.65
C MET A 1 -3.04 -21.08 -3.21
N GLU A 2 -2.97 -19.79 -3.47
CA GLU A 2 -1.79 -19.04 -3.10
C GLU A 2 -1.71 -18.87 -1.59
N ASP A 3 -0.52 -19.13 -1.07
CA ASP A 3 -0.24 -18.93 0.35
C ASP A 3 0.02 -17.44 0.59
N LEU A 4 -0.72 -16.84 1.52
CA LEU A 4 -0.55 -15.45 1.88
C LEU A 4 0.90 -15.16 2.30
N ARG A 5 1.55 -16.11 2.96
CA ARG A 5 2.94 -15.93 3.36
C ARG A 5 3.87 -15.75 2.16
N ALA A 6 3.63 -16.49 1.08
CA ALA A 6 4.43 -16.35 -0.13
C ALA A 6 4.22 -14.97 -0.75
N VAL A 7 2.98 -14.50 -0.77
CA VAL A 7 2.67 -13.16 -1.28
C VAL A 7 3.35 -12.10 -0.41
N LEU A 8 3.36 -12.27 0.90
CA LEU A 8 4.03 -11.33 1.81
C LEU A 8 5.53 -11.24 1.55
N VAL A 9 6.16 -12.37 1.29
CA VAL A 9 7.59 -12.38 0.95
C VAL A 9 7.82 -11.61 -0.36
N ASP A 10 6.99 -11.86 -1.35
CA ASP A 10 7.10 -11.17 -2.64
C ASP A 10 6.84 -9.68 -2.49
N LEU A 11 5.86 -9.30 -1.66
CA LEU A 11 5.59 -7.90 -1.37
C LEU A 11 6.81 -7.21 -0.74
N ALA A 12 7.41 -7.84 0.25
CA ALA A 12 8.57 -7.28 0.94
C ALA A 12 9.73 -7.05 -0.04
N VAL A 13 9.98 -8.02 -0.91
CA VAL A 13 11.04 -7.91 -1.91
C VAL A 13 10.72 -6.78 -2.90
N GLU A 14 9.48 -6.73 -3.36
CA GLU A 14 9.10 -5.74 -4.37
C GLU A 14 9.11 -4.31 -3.79
N VAL A 15 8.66 -4.14 -2.54
CA VAL A 15 8.72 -2.84 -1.86
C VAL A 15 10.17 -2.33 -1.83
N GLU A 16 11.11 -3.19 -1.44
CA GLU A 16 12.51 -2.80 -1.36
C GLU A 16 13.10 -2.49 -2.73
N ARG A 17 12.74 -3.26 -3.74
CA ARG A 17 13.19 -3.00 -5.11
C ARG A 17 12.70 -1.65 -5.62
N VAL A 18 11.41 -1.37 -5.45
CA VAL A 18 10.81 -0.14 -5.93
C VAL A 18 11.36 1.06 -5.17
N ALA A 19 11.40 0.98 -3.84
CA ALA A 19 11.91 2.07 -3.01
C ALA A 19 13.38 2.37 -3.33
N GLY A 20 14.18 1.33 -3.46
CA GLY A 20 15.60 1.48 -3.82
C GLY A 20 15.78 2.10 -5.20
N ARG A 21 14.98 1.66 -6.16
CA ARG A 21 15.04 2.22 -7.51
C ARG A 21 14.67 3.70 -7.51
N LEU A 22 13.60 4.06 -6.81
CA LEU A 22 13.17 5.46 -6.71
C LEU A 22 14.25 6.34 -6.09
N ARG A 23 14.89 5.84 -5.03
CA ARG A 23 15.96 6.59 -4.36
C ARG A 23 17.19 6.79 -5.26
N SER A 24 17.39 5.92 -6.23
CA SER A 24 18.52 6.00 -7.13
C SER A 24 18.27 6.89 -8.35
N LEU A 25 17.03 7.29 -8.59
CA LEU A 25 16.71 8.10 -9.76
C LEU A 25 17.12 9.56 -9.56
N SER A 26 17.62 10.17 -10.63
CA SER A 26 17.88 11.61 -10.62
C SER A 26 16.57 12.40 -10.59
N GLN A 27 16.65 13.66 -10.19
CA GLN A 27 15.49 14.54 -10.21
C GLN A 27 14.87 14.62 -11.61
N ALA A 28 15.70 14.70 -12.63
CA ALA A 28 15.21 14.77 -14.00
C ALA A 28 14.39 13.55 -14.38
N ARG A 29 14.81 12.35 -13.95
CA ARG A 29 14.05 11.13 -14.21
C ARG A 29 12.78 11.04 -13.37
N LEU A 30 12.85 11.47 -12.11
CA LEU A 30 11.67 11.48 -11.24
C LEU A 30 10.57 12.39 -11.78
N THR A 31 10.94 13.52 -12.35
CA THR A 31 9.97 14.49 -12.87
C THR A 31 9.57 14.25 -14.31
N ALA A 32 10.27 13.35 -15.02
CA ALA A 32 9.94 13.05 -16.40
C ALA A 32 8.59 12.31 -16.51
N PRO A 33 7.78 12.65 -17.51
CA PRO A 33 6.48 11.99 -17.67
C PRO A 33 6.64 10.53 -18.07
N VAL A 34 5.64 9.73 -17.67
CA VAL A 34 5.53 8.33 -18.07
C VAL A 34 4.10 8.09 -18.53
N PRO A 35 3.84 7.01 -19.28
CA PRO A 35 2.47 6.72 -19.71
C PRO A 35 1.49 6.66 -18.54
N GLY A 36 0.42 7.43 -18.61
CA GLY A 36 -0.62 7.44 -17.61
C GLY A 36 -0.37 8.33 -16.41
N HIS A 37 0.81 8.94 -16.29
CA HIS A 37 1.16 9.78 -15.13
C HIS A 37 1.96 10.99 -15.56
N ALA A 38 1.81 12.08 -14.80
CA ALA A 38 2.53 13.32 -15.07
C ALA A 38 4.04 13.15 -14.88
N SER A 39 4.44 12.25 -13.98
CA SER A 39 5.86 11.98 -13.72
C SER A 39 6.01 10.62 -13.04
N ARG A 40 7.24 10.13 -12.98
CA ARG A 40 7.54 8.92 -12.21
C ARG A 40 7.25 9.12 -10.72
N ALA A 41 7.56 10.30 -10.20
CA ALA A 41 7.26 10.63 -8.81
C ALA A 41 5.74 10.59 -8.55
N GLU A 42 4.95 11.09 -9.48
CA GLU A 42 3.50 11.06 -9.35
C GLU A 42 2.97 9.63 -9.41
N ALA A 43 3.52 8.81 -10.31
CA ALA A 43 3.17 7.39 -10.38
C ALA A 43 3.50 6.68 -9.06
N ALA A 44 4.66 6.97 -8.48
CA ALA A 44 5.05 6.40 -7.19
C ALA A 44 4.11 6.84 -6.07
N ARG A 45 3.70 8.09 -6.06
CA ARG A 45 2.75 8.58 -5.06
C ARG A 45 1.39 7.88 -5.19
N SER A 46 0.94 7.70 -6.41
CA SER A 46 -0.31 6.99 -6.67
C SER A 46 -0.25 5.56 -6.14
N THR A 47 0.85 4.86 -6.38
CA THR A 47 1.05 3.50 -5.85
C THR A 47 1.10 3.52 -4.32
N ALA A 48 1.84 4.46 -3.72
CA ALA A 48 1.92 4.57 -2.26
C ALA A 48 0.53 4.82 -1.66
N GLN A 49 -0.30 5.64 -2.30
CA GLN A 49 -1.66 5.87 -1.86
C GLN A 49 -2.49 4.58 -1.91
N ALA A 50 -2.34 3.80 -2.98
CA ALA A 50 -3.04 2.52 -3.10
C ALA A 50 -2.64 1.56 -1.98
N LEU A 51 -1.35 1.52 -1.62
CA LEU A 51 -0.87 0.69 -0.52
C LEU A 51 -1.45 1.16 0.83
N ALA A 52 -1.49 2.47 1.03
CA ALA A 52 -2.07 3.05 2.25
C ALA A 52 -3.57 2.75 2.35
N ASP A 53 -4.29 2.85 1.24
CA ASP A 53 -5.72 2.54 1.20
C ASP A 53 -5.97 1.07 1.53
N ALA A 54 -5.14 0.17 1.00
CA ALA A 54 -5.25 -1.26 1.30
C ALA A 54 -5.03 -1.53 2.78
N ALA A 55 -4.04 -0.90 3.38
CA ALA A 55 -3.79 -1.05 4.82
C ALA A 55 -4.96 -0.53 5.64
N ALA A 56 -5.54 0.60 5.23
CA ALA A 56 -6.69 1.17 5.92
C ALA A 56 -7.90 0.24 5.89
N VAL A 57 -8.13 -0.44 4.76
CA VAL A 57 -9.22 -1.42 4.65
C VAL A 57 -9.02 -2.55 5.67
N LEU A 58 -7.80 -3.05 5.82
CA LEU A 58 -7.52 -4.13 6.76
C LEU A 58 -7.69 -3.68 8.22
N GLU A 59 -7.24 -2.48 8.52
CA GLU A 59 -7.31 -1.94 9.88
C GLU A 59 -8.72 -1.53 10.27
N ALA A 60 -9.58 -1.24 9.32
CA ALA A 60 -10.95 -0.82 9.58
C ALA A 60 -11.90 -1.99 9.76
N LYS A 61 -11.44 -3.24 9.64
CA LYS A 61 -12.33 -4.39 9.87
C LYS A 61 -12.89 -4.32 11.27
N PRO A 62 -14.23 -4.22 11.43
CA PRO A 62 -14.80 -4.08 12.75
C PRO A 62 -14.63 -5.35 13.56
N GLU A 63 -14.29 -5.19 14.83
CA GLU A 63 -14.32 -6.27 15.79
C GLU A 63 -15.79 -6.62 16.07
N PRO A 64 -16.17 -7.89 16.03
CA PRO A 64 -17.57 -8.24 16.19
C PRO A 64 -18.16 -7.84 17.54
N ALA A 65 -17.32 -7.69 18.55
CA ALA A 65 -17.79 -7.36 19.89
C ALA A 65 -17.74 -5.88 20.19
N ALA A 66 -17.31 -5.07 19.28
CA ALA A 66 -17.07 -3.65 19.53
C ALA A 66 -18.28 -2.76 19.32
N ASP A 67 -19.40 -3.32 19.02
CA ASP A 67 -20.58 -2.57 18.65
C ASP A 67 -21.37 -2.01 19.84
N VAL A 68 -20.94 -2.28 21.03
CA VAL A 68 -21.68 -1.90 22.23
C VAL A 68 -21.87 -0.41 22.32
N ASP A 69 -20.89 0.34 21.90
CA ASP A 69 -20.94 1.79 21.93
C ASP A 69 -21.15 2.41 20.56
N ALA A 70 -21.92 1.76 19.75
CA ALA A 70 -22.17 2.21 18.40
C ALA A 70 -22.68 3.66 18.33
N THR A 71 -23.42 4.08 19.36
CA THR A 71 -23.97 5.43 19.37
C THR A 71 -22.88 6.48 19.46
N ALA A 72 -21.84 6.22 20.25
CA ALA A 72 -20.76 7.16 20.43
C ALA A 72 -19.80 7.19 19.24
N GLY A 73 -19.62 6.04 18.60
CA GLY A 73 -18.66 5.92 17.53
C GLY A 73 -19.23 5.92 16.14
N ALA A 74 -20.51 6.16 15.99
CA ALA A 74 -21.20 5.95 14.72
C ALA A 74 -20.56 6.74 13.56
N SER A 75 -20.13 7.96 13.83
CA SER A 75 -19.55 8.80 12.78
C SER A 75 -18.14 8.36 12.40
N GLN A 76 -17.55 7.47 13.16
CA GLN A 76 -16.16 7.05 12.97
C GLN A 76 -16.02 5.60 12.54
N THR A 77 -17.12 4.94 12.26
CA THR A 77 -17.08 3.53 11.89
C THR A 77 -16.65 3.28 10.46
N ALA A 78 -16.82 4.26 9.59
CA ALA A 78 -16.39 4.12 8.20
C ALA A 78 -14.87 4.27 8.10
N PRO A 79 -14.20 3.41 7.32
CA PRO A 79 -12.77 3.59 7.11
C PRO A 79 -12.51 4.94 6.45
N ARG A 80 -11.62 5.70 7.03
CA ARG A 80 -11.20 6.97 6.43
C ARG A 80 -9.99 6.71 5.56
N PRO A 81 -10.02 7.10 4.28
CA PRO A 81 -8.84 6.98 3.45
C PRO A 81 -7.72 7.81 4.09
N ARG A 82 -6.55 7.22 4.14
CA ARG A 82 -5.36 7.95 4.58
C ARG A 82 -4.85 8.76 3.41
N VAL A 83 -5.01 10.08 3.50
CA VAL A 83 -4.48 10.95 2.46
C VAL A 83 -3.01 11.17 2.76
N LEU A 84 -2.16 10.77 1.84
CA LEU A 84 -0.73 10.98 2.00
C LEU A 84 -0.38 12.44 1.79
N PRO A 85 0.55 12.99 2.58
CA PRO A 85 0.98 14.36 2.37
C PRO A 85 1.69 14.50 1.03
N THR A 86 1.58 15.68 0.43
CA THR A 86 2.35 16.00 -0.76
C THR A 86 3.76 16.34 -0.34
N LEU A 87 4.68 15.47 -0.70
CA LEU A 87 6.10 15.62 -0.40
C LEU A 87 6.87 15.89 -1.69
N THR A 88 8.13 16.24 -1.52
CA THR A 88 8.99 16.44 -2.69
C THR A 88 9.18 15.13 -3.45
N GLU A 89 9.61 15.24 -4.70
CA GLU A 89 9.87 14.07 -5.54
C GLU A 89 10.86 13.11 -4.90
N PHE A 90 11.82 13.63 -4.14
CA PHE A 90 12.84 12.82 -3.48
C PHE A 90 12.28 11.93 -2.37
N ALA A 91 11.11 12.28 -1.85
CA ALA A 91 10.47 11.47 -0.81
C ALA A 91 9.67 10.29 -1.36
N ALA A 92 9.57 10.15 -2.68
CA ALA A 92 8.74 9.11 -3.30
C ALA A 92 9.13 7.70 -2.85
N GLY A 93 10.44 7.41 -2.82
CA GLY A 93 10.93 6.12 -2.36
C GLY A 93 10.58 5.84 -0.90
N ASP A 94 10.70 6.85 -0.07
CA ASP A 94 10.37 6.72 1.36
C ASP A 94 8.87 6.52 1.56
N GLN A 95 8.03 7.19 0.79
CA GLN A 95 6.58 6.97 0.87
C GLN A 95 6.21 5.54 0.49
N VAL A 96 6.78 5.00 -0.58
CA VAL A 96 6.53 3.61 -0.97
C VAL A 96 7.02 2.66 0.11
N ALA A 97 8.20 2.90 0.68
CA ALA A 97 8.73 2.05 1.74
C ALA A 97 7.81 2.04 2.96
N VAL A 98 7.41 3.21 3.44
CA VAL A 98 6.56 3.31 4.64
C VAL A 98 5.20 2.66 4.40
N THR A 99 4.51 3.02 3.32
CA THR A 99 3.19 2.46 3.04
C THR A 99 3.24 0.98 2.73
N GLY A 100 4.30 0.52 2.08
CA GLY A 100 4.51 -0.90 1.80
C GLY A 100 4.73 -1.70 3.06
N HIS A 101 5.57 -1.21 3.96
CA HIS A 101 5.83 -1.90 5.23
C HIS A 101 4.59 -1.89 6.13
N ASP A 102 3.82 -0.81 6.14
CA ASP A 102 2.58 -0.74 6.90
C ASP A 102 1.57 -1.78 6.39
N LEU A 103 1.45 -1.91 5.08
CA LEU A 103 0.56 -2.92 4.49
C LEU A 103 1.01 -4.33 4.83
N ILE A 104 2.31 -4.62 4.73
CA ILE A 104 2.85 -5.93 5.08
C ILE A 104 2.56 -6.26 6.54
N ALA A 105 2.75 -5.29 7.43
CA ALA A 105 2.46 -5.48 8.84
C ALA A 105 0.98 -5.77 9.09
N ALA A 106 0.10 -5.04 8.41
CA ALA A 106 -1.35 -5.25 8.53
C ALA A 106 -1.75 -6.64 8.03
N LEU A 107 -1.18 -7.08 6.91
CA LEU A 107 -1.45 -8.41 6.37
C LEU A 107 -0.90 -9.52 7.28
N ALA A 108 0.30 -9.30 7.84
CA ALA A 108 0.91 -10.28 8.74
C ALA A 108 0.13 -10.44 10.04
N ALA A 109 -0.63 -9.42 10.43
CA ALA A 109 -1.46 -9.46 11.63
C ALA A 109 -2.76 -10.23 11.44
N VAL A 110 -3.12 -10.60 10.21
CA VAL A 110 -4.33 -11.38 9.94
C VAL A 110 -4.11 -12.81 10.44
N PRO A 111 -4.97 -13.34 11.31
CA PRO A 111 -4.83 -14.72 11.78
C PRO A 111 -4.92 -15.73 10.63
N ASP A 112 -4.12 -16.79 10.68
CA ASP A 112 -4.06 -17.79 9.63
C ASP A 112 -5.42 -18.39 9.29
N GLY A 113 -6.28 -18.58 10.30
CA GLY A 113 -7.62 -19.15 10.09
C GLY A 113 -8.63 -18.16 9.53
N GLU A 114 -8.28 -16.89 9.42
CA GLU A 114 -9.19 -15.82 8.99
C GLU A 114 -8.80 -15.22 7.65
N VAL A 115 -7.91 -15.86 6.93
CA VAL A 115 -7.51 -15.37 5.60
C VAL A 115 -8.65 -15.66 4.62
N GLU A 116 -9.42 -14.63 4.35
CA GLU A 116 -10.50 -14.69 3.37
C GLU A 116 -9.96 -14.48 1.96
N PRO A 117 -10.66 -14.97 0.92
CA PRO A 117 -10.23 -14.74 -0.45
C PRO A 117 -10.00 -13.28 -0.79
N ASP A 118 -10.78 -12.37 -0.20
CA ASP A 118 -10.65 -10.94 -0.44
C ASP A 118 -9.33 -10.39 0.06
N ILE A 119 -8.83 -10.92 1.18
CA ILE A 119 -7.52 -10.51 1.71
C ILE A 119 -6.41 -10.94 0.75
N GLY A 120 -6.50 -12.16 0.24
CA GLY A 120 -5.55 -12.64 -0.76
C GLY A 120 -5.56 -11.80 -2.03
N LYS A 121 -6.74 -11.43 -2.50
CA LYS A 121 -6.88 -10.56 -3.67
C LYS A 121 -6.28 -9.18 -3.42
N LEU A 122 -6.53 -8.62 -2.26
CA LEU A 122 -6.00 -7.31 -1.89
C LEU A 122 -4.47 -7.34 -1.88
N ALA A 123 -3.88 -8.38 -1.31
CA ALA A 123 -2.43 -8.53 -1.25
C ALA A 123 -1.83 -8.67 -2.65
N ARG A 124 -2.45 -9.48 -3.51
CA ARG A 124 -1.97 -9.67 -4.89
C ARG A 124 -2.12 -8.40 -5.71
N HIS A 125 -3.20 -7.67 -5.51
CA HIS A 125 -3.40 -6.41 -6.20
C HIS A 125 -2.32 -5.40 -5.82
N ALA A 126 -1.99 -5.31 -4.54
CA ALA A 126 -0.91 -4.46 -4.08
C ALA A 126 0.43 -4.84 -4.73
N LEU A 127 0.71 -6.14 -4.81
CA LEU A 127 1.92 -6.62 -5.47
C LEU A 127 1.97 -6.23 -6.95
N GLU A 128 0.84 -6.35 -7.64
CA GLU A 128 0.76 -5.95 -9.05
C GLU A 128 0.94 -4.44 -9.23
N GLU A 129 0.41 -3.64 -8.32
CA GLU A 129 0.62 -2.19 -8.35
C GLU A 129 2.11 -1.85 -8.26
N LEU A 130 2.82 -2.51 -7.37
CA LEU A 130 4.26 -2.30 -7.22
C LEU A 130 5.03 -2.76 -8.45
N ARG A 131 4.66 -3.90 -9.02
CA ARG A 131 5.31 -4.41 -10.24
C ARG A 131 5.07 -3.50 -11.43
N THR A 132 3.87 -2.97 -11.55
CA THR A 132 3.52 -2.02 -12.60
C THR A 132 4.35 -0.74 -12.47
N LEU A 133 4.44 -0.22 -11.24
CA LEU A 133 5.28 0.94 -10.97
C LEU A 133 6.74 0.66 -11.34
N ARG A 134 7.27 -0.48 -10.94
CA ARG A 134 8.67 -0.82 -11.23
C ARG A 134 8.96 -0.80 -12.73
N ARG A 135 8.01 -1.22 -13.54
CA ARG A 135 8.20 -1.19 -15.01
C ARG A 135 8.28 0.23 -15.56
N LEU A 136 7.78 1.21 -14.83
CA LEU A 136 7.87 2.62 -15.24
C LEU A 136 9.17 3.27 -14.80
N LEU A 137 9.90 2.64 -13.91
CA LEU A 137 11.14 3.19 -13.39
C LEU A 137 12.33 2.66 -14.20
#